data_24449e6f8a5754583a9f02a6ecfd1373
#
_entry.id   24449e6f8a5754583a9f02a6ecfd1373
#
_cell.length_a   1.000
_cell.length_b   1.000
_cell.length_c   1.000
_cell.angle_alpha   90.00
_cell.angle_beta   90.00
_cell.angle_gamma   90.00
#
_symmetry.space_group_name_H-M   'P 1'
#
loop_
_entity.id
_entity.type
_entity.pdbx_description
1 polymer ?
#
loop_
_entity_poly.entity_id
_entity_poly.type
_entity_poly.pdbx_seq_one_letter_code
_entity_poly.pdbx_strand_id
1 'polypeptide(L)'
;EGSGFCSSGHQSARINKIETIDGQTPNEYRRNKSFKKRTVIDPDFHYELGLHPQEGQLSMRVIDLLSPIGRGQRALLVAPPRTGKTTIMMDIASAMEALYPDVHLIVLLIDERPEEATYWKRNITNGEVFVSTMDQSPENHTRLSELVQFRAERLVESGKEVVILLDSITRMTRAFNNTIGGNNSRTMSGGLDSKVFQRPKHFFGAARNTESGSSLTIIATALIDTGSRMD
;
A
#
# COMPACT_ATOMS: atom_id res chain seq x y z
N GLU A 1 -19.61 -2.94 -6.33
CA GLU A 1 -20.20 -2.65 -7.65
C GLU A 1 -21.44 -1.77 -7.48
N GLY A 2 -21.72 -0.93 -8.44
CA GLY A 2 -22.87 -0.03 -8.41
C GLY A 2 -23.12 0.61 -9.77
N SER A 3 -24.33 1.10 -9.99
CA SER A 3 -24.69 1.82 -11.20
C SER A 3 -24.67 3.33 -10.98
N GLY A 4 -24.10 4.08 -11.93
CA GLY A 4 -24.02 5.53 -11.89
C GLY A 4 -24.01 6.14 -13.29
N PHE A 5 -24.35 7.42 -13.40
CA PHE A 5 -24.26 8.18 -14.66
C PHE A 5 -23.08 9.12 -14.63
N CYS A 6 -22.31 9.13 -15.72
CA CYS A 6 -21.32 10.15 -16.01
C CYS A 6 -21.93 11.11 -17.05
N SER A 7 -22.23 12.35 -16.68
CA SER A 7 -22.63 13.37 -17.64
C SER A 7 -21.38 14.00 -18.27
N SER A 8 -21.37 14.11 -19.59
CA SER A 8 -20.33 14.79 -20.36
C SER A 8 -20.29 16.28 -19.99
N GLY A 9 -19.30 16.67 -19.21
CA GLY A 9 -19.04 18.05 -18.79
C GLY A 9 -18.77 18.13 -17.31
N HIS A 10 -17.59 18.53 -16.93
CA HIS A 10 -17.06 18.95 -15.60
C HIS A 10 -17.79 18.57 -14.28
N GLN A 11 -18.72 17.62 -14.28
CA GLN A 11 -19.39 17.14 -13.07
C GLN A 11 -18.82 15.79 -12.65
N SER A 12 -18.48 15.67 -11.37
CA SER A 12 -18.06 14.41 -10.75
C SER A 12 -19.13 13.32 -10.97
N ALA A 13 -18.69 12.11 -11.31
CA ALA A 13 -19.59 10.96 -11.41
C ALA A 13 -20.41 10.79 -10.12
N ARG A 14 -21.73 10.61 -10.26
CA ARG A 14 -22.63 10.36 -9.12
C ARG A 14 -23.02 8.89 -9.09
N ILE A 15 -22.84 8.27 -7.94
CA ILE A 15 -23.31 6.90 -7.71
C ILE A 15 -24.79 6.99 -7.28
N ASN A 16 -25.67 6.41 -8.07
CA ASN A 16 -27.11 6.41 -7.79
C ASN A 16 -27.53 5.20 -6.95
N LYS A 17 -26.87 4.05 -7.13
CA LYS A 17 -27.19 2.82 -6.43
C LYS A 17 -25.91 2.03 -6.19
N ILE A 18 -25.75 1.51 -4.97
CA ILE A 18 -24.71 0.56 -4.60
C ILE A 18 -25.38 -0.82 -4.53
N GLU A 19 -24.90 -1.76 -5.30
CA GLU A 19 -25.42 -3.14 -5.35
C GLU A 19 -24.65 -4.04 -4.42
N THR A 20 -23.30 -3.98 -4.49
CA THR A 20 -22.44 -4.74 -3.60
C THR A 20 -21.22 -3.90 -3.15
N ILE A 21 -20.68 -4.23 -2.00
CA ILE A 21 -19.43 -3.71 -1.43
C ILE A 21 -18.57 -4.93 -1.09
N ASP A 22 -17.48 -5.12 -1.83
CA ASP A 22 -16.57 -6.28 -1.70
C ASP A 22 -17.32 -7.63 -1.69
N GLY A 23 -18.30 -7.79 -2.60
CA GLY A 23 -19.11 -8.98 -2.74
C GLY A 23 -20.25 -9.15 -1.73
N GLN A 24 -20.36 -8.27 -0.74
CA GLN A 24 -21.43 -8.26 0.27
C GLN A 24 -22.53 -7.26 -0.11
N THR A 25 -23.76 -7.54 0.27
CA THR A 25 -24.83 -6.53 0.14
C THR A 25 -24.54 -5.35 1.11
N PRO A 26 -25.04 -4.13 0.81
CA PRO A 26 -24.82 -2.97 1.69
C PRO A 26 -25.31 -3.18 3.14
N ASN A 27 -26.35 -4.01 3.31
CA ASN A 27 -26.90 -4.33 4.64
C ASN A 27 -25.98 -5.29 5.42
N GLU A 28 -25.40 -6.28 4.78
CA GLU A 28 -24.42 -7.18 5.36
C GLU A 28 -23.14 -6.41 5.71
N TYR A 29 -22.65 -5.60 4.78
CA TYR A 29 -21.45 -4.79 5.00
C TYR A 29 -21.58 -3.86 6.22
N ARG A 30 -22.74 -3.24 6.44
CA ARG A 30 -23.00 -2.37 7.60
C ARG A 30 -22.89 -3.08 8.95
N ARG A 31 -23.01 -4.40 8.99
CA ARG A 31 -22.84 -5.21 10.21
C ARG A 31 -21.39 -5.48 10.54
N ASN A 32 -20.48 -5.28 9.60
CA ASN A 32 -19.06 -5.48 9.83
C ASN A 32 -18.53 -4.50 10.86
N LYS A 33 -17.69 -5.01 11.76
CA LYS A 33 -17.01 -4.18 12.75
C LYS A 33 -16.00 -3.29 12.04
N SER A 34 -16.06 -1.97 12.26
CA SER A 34 -15.14 -1.04 11.60
C SER A 34 -13.67 -1.35 11.94
N PHE A 35 -12.78 -1.08 11.02
CA PHE A 35 -11.34 -1.37 11.11
C PHE A 35 -10.72 -0.89 12.44
N LYS A 36 -11.04 0.34 12.84
CA LYS A 36 -10.52 0.94 14.09
C LYS A 36 -11.03 0.28 15.37
N LYS A 37 -12.16 -0.42 15.32
CA LYS A 37 -12.78 -1.08 16.46
C LYS A 37 -12.44 -2.58 16.57
N ARG A 38 -11.67 -3.12 15.63
CA ARG A 38 -11.23 -4.52 15.69
C ARG A 38 -10.17 -4.70 16.76
N THR A 39 -10.24 -5.84 17.45
CA THR A 39 -9.21 -6.24 18.43
C THR A 39 -7.94 -6.59 17.67
N VAL A 40 -6.86 -5.90 17.99
CA VAL A 40 -5.54 -6.12 17.40
C VAL A 40 -4.82 -7.19 18.22
N ILE A 41 -4.18 -8.12 17.54
CA ILE A 41 -3.34 -9.17 18.13
C ILE A 41 -1.95 -9.15 17.51
N ASP A 42 -0.99 -9.74 18.18
CA ASP A 42 0.36 -9.92 17.63
C ASP A 42 0.32 -10.85 16.40
N PRO A 43 1.27 -10.72 15.46
CA PRO A 43 1.40 -11.64 14.34
C PRO A 43 1.55 -13.09 14.85
N ASP A 44 0.63 -13.94 14.47
CA ASP A 44 0.57 -15.38 14.84
C ASP A 44 1.02 -16.30 13.69
N PHE A 45 1.26 -15.72 12.52
CA PHE A 45 1.66 -16.40 11.30
C PHE A 45 2.66 -15.53 10.54
N HIS A 46 3.62 -16.14 9.87
CA HIS A 46 4.51 -15.47 8.92
C HIS A 46 4.44 -16.12 7.54
N TYR A 47 4.66 -15.31 6.51
CA TYR A 47 4.66 -15.77 5.13
C TYR A 47 5.97 -16.47 4.82
N GLU A 48 5.91 -17.69 4.31
CA GLU A 48 7.07 -18.50 3.90
C GLU A 48 7.34 -18.27 2.40
N LEU A 49 7.93 -17.13 2.07
CA LEU A 49 8.14 -16.68 0.68
C LEU A 49 9.19 -17.52 -0.05
N GLY A 50 10.13 -18.11 0.68
CA GLY A 50 11.19 -18.97 0.14
C GLY A 50 10.70 -20.33 -0.39
N LEU A 51 9.43 -20.67 -0.18
CA LEU A 51 8.79 -21.87 -0.75
C LEU A 51 8.31 -21.66 -2.20
N HIS A 52 8.48 -20.46 -2.77
CA HIS A 52 8.10 -20.20 -4.15
C HIS A 52 8.80 -21.16 -5.12
N PRO A 53 8.07 -21.77 -6.08
CA PRO A 53 8.60 -22.88 -6.91
C PRO A 53 9.62 -22.46 -7.97
N GLN A 54 9.82 -21.18 -8.23
CA GLN A 54 10.84 -20.71 -9.16
C GLN A 54 12.25 -20.88 -8.58
N GLU A 55 13.10 -21.60 -9.31
CA GLU A 55 14.51 -21.74 -8.95
C GLU A 55 15.22 -20.37 -8.98
N GLY A 56 16.00 -20.09 -7.93
CA GLY A 56 16.88 -18.91 -7.89
C GLY A 56 16.45 -17.77 -6.97
N GLN A 57 15.30 -17.84 -6.32
CA GLN A 57 14.90 -16.79 -5.36
C GLN A 57 15.60 -16.95 -3.99
N LEU A 58 16.94 -16.91 -4.00
CA LEU A 58 17.72 -16.92 -2.76
C LEU A 58 17.33 -15.77 -1.82
N SER A 59 16.95 -14.60 -2.38
CA SER A 59 16.48 -13.44 -1.63
C SER A 59 15.27 -13.74 -0.75
N MET A 60 14.30 -14.50 -1.23
CA MET A 60 13.11 -14.87 -0.45
C MET A 60 13.46 -15.79 0.72
N ARG A 61 14.35 -16.77 0.49
CA ARG A 61 14.84 -17.66 1.56
C ARG A 61 15.65 -16.90 2.63
N VAL A 62 16.41 -15.89 2.21
CA VAL A 62 17.15 -15.01 3.14
C VAL A 62 16.18 -14.16 3.96
N ILE A 63 15.10 -13.63 3.35
CA ILE A 63 14.07 -12.89 4.07
C ILE A 63 13.40 -13.77 5.11
N ASP A 64 12.97 -14.98 4.74
CA ASP A 64 12.30 -15.90 5.68
C ASP A 64 13.22 -16.26 6.87
N LEU A 65 14.53 -16.40 6.62
CA LEU A 65 15.48 -16.79 7.66
C LEU A 65 15.86 -15.64 8.60
N LEU A 66 16.04 -14.42 8.04
CA LEU A 66 16.62 -13.30 8.80
C LEU A 66 15.60 -12.23 9.21
N SER A 67 14.53 -12.09 8.46
CA SER A 67 13.51 -11.04 8.65
C SER A 67 12.13 -11.49 8.19
N PRO A 68 11.59 -12.57 8.76
CA PRO A 68 10.32 -13.13 8.34
C PRO A 68 9.20 -12.08 8.43
N ILE A 69 8.32 -12.05 7.44
CA ILE A 69 7.23 -11.09 7.35
C ILE A 69 5.97 -11.72 7.94
N GLY A 70 5.54 -11.19 9.07
CA GLY A 70 4.33 -11.65 9.76
C GLY A 70 3.04 -11.06 9.18
N ARG A 71 1.93 -11.79 9.32
CA ARG A 71 0.59 -11.33 9.01
C ARG A 71 0.25 -10.11 9.87
N GLY A 72 -0.15 -9.00 9.23
CA GLY A 72 -0.44 -7.76 9.92
C GLY A 72 0.80 -6.94 10.33
N GLN A 73 1.98 -7.35 9.91
CA GLN A 73 3.23 -6.68 10.24
C GLN A 73 3.52 -5.50 9.30
N ARG A 74 4.39 -4.61 9.77
CA ARG A 74 5.04 -3.56 8.97
C ARG A 74 6.45 -3.99 8.66
N ALA A 75 6.82 -4.00 7.38
CA ALA A 75 8.17 -4.25 6.93
C ALA A 75 8.68 -3.07 6.12
N LEU A 76 9.95 -2.72 6.30
CA LEU A 76 10.59 -1.62 5.59
C LEU A 76 11.86 -2.12 4.89
N LEU A 77 11.90 -1.93 3.58
CA LEU A 77 13.01 -2.27 2.71
C LEU A 77 13.83 -0.99 2.46
N VAL A 78 14.88 -0.82 3.25
CA VAL A 78 15.69 0.40 3.24
C VAL A 78 16.95 0.16 2.45
N ALA A 79 17.18 0.97 1.41
CA ALA A 79 18.40 0.88 0.61
C ALA A 79 18.61 2.13 -0.26
N PRO A 80 19.84 2.38 -0.71
CA PRO A 80 20.14 3.44 -1.69
C PRO A 80 19.41 3.21 -3.03
N PRO A 81 19.33 4.24 -3.89
CA PRO A 81 18.80 4.09 -5.24
C PRO A 81 19.57 3.04 -6.06
N ARG A 82 18.88 2.33 -6.97
CA ARG A 82 19.47 1.35 -7.91
C ARG A 82 20.15 0.13 -7.26
N THR A 83 19.70 -0.30 -6.11
CA THR A 83 20.23 -1.46 -5.37
C THR A 83 19.35 -2.71 -5.45
N GLY A 84 18.37 -2.76 -6.36
CA GLY A 84 17.51 -3.93 -6.55
C GLY A 84 16.25 -3.97 -5.70
N LYS A 85 15.83 -2.84 -5.07
CA LYS A 85 14.59 -2.79 -4.28
C LYS A 85 13.36 -3.24 -5.07
N THR A 86 13.18 -2.73 -6.28
CA THR A 86 12.06 -3.10 -7.16
C THR A 86 12.07 -4.59 -7.48
N THR A 87 13.26 -5.19 -7.67
CA THR A 87 13.40 -6.63 -7.90
C THR A 87 12.93 -7.42 -6.68
N ILE A 88 13.41 -7.10 -5.49
CA ILE A 88 13.01 -7.78 -4.25
C ILE A 88 11.50 -7.62 -4.01
N MET A 89 10.94 -6.43 -4.23
CA MET A 89 9.50 -6.20 -4.09
C MET A 89 8.69 -7.01 -5.10
N MET A 90 9.18 -7.17 -6.34
CA MET A 90 8.53 -7.99 -7.36
C MET A 90 8.62 -9.48 -7.00
N ASP A 91 9.76 -9.93 -6.47
CA ASP A 91 9.92 -11.31 -5.98
C ASP A 91 8.93 -11.60 -4.84
N ILE A 92 8.78 -10.66 -3.89
CA ILE A 92 7.76 -10.77 -2.82
C ILE A 92 6.36 -10.85 -3.42
N ALA A 93 6.03 -9.97 -4.39
CA ALA A 93 4.72 -9.97 -5.03
C ALA A 93 4.42 -11.31 -5.73
N SER A 94 5.38 -11.80 -6.51
CA SER A 94 5.27 -13.08 -7.21
C SER A 94 5.09 -14.27 -6.24
N ALA A 95 5.86 -14.28 -5.15
CA ALA A 95 5.73 -15.30 -4.12
C ALA A 95 4.36 -15.23 -3.42
N MET A 96 3.87 -14.03 -3.13
CA MET A 96 2.54 -13.84 -2.53
C MET A 96 1.42 -14.36 -3.45
N GLU A 97 1.45 -14.02 -4.75
CA GLU A 97 0.44 -14.50 -5.71
C GLU A 97 0.46 -16.02 -5.89
N ALA A 98 1.65 -16.62 -5.88
CA ALA A 98 1.81 -18.08 -6.09
C ALA A 98 1.45 -18.90 -4.84
N LEU A 99 1.85 -18.45 -3.66
CA LEU A 99 1.75 -19.24 -2.43
C LEU A 99 0.50 -18.89 -1.61
N TYR A 100 -0.02 -17.66 -1.75
CA TYR A 100 -1.13 -17.14 -0.96
C TYR A 100 -2.21 -16.50 -1.85
N PRO A 101 -2.86 -17.27 -2.74
CA PRO A 101 -3.82 -16.72 -3.73
C PRO A 101 -5.07 -16.09 -3.10
N ASP A 102 -5.39 -16.42 -1.85
CA ASP A 102 -6.52 -15.86 -1.11
C ASP A 102 -6.20 -14.50 -0.49
N VAL A 103 -4.92 -14.13 -0.42
CA VAL A 103 -4.47 -12.83 0.08
C VAL A 103 -4.73 -11.76 -0.98
N HIS A 104 -5.36 -10.67 -0.59
CA HIS A 104 -5.61 -9.55 -1.48
C HIS A 104 -4.37 -8.67 -1.58
N LEU A 105 -3.61 -8.86 -2.67
CA LEU A 105 -2.39 -8.10 -2.93
C LEU A 105 -2.72 -6.74 -3.55
N ILE A 106 -2.18 -5.66 -2.97
CA ILE A 106 -2.25 -4.30 -3.49
C ILE A 106 -0.83 -3.78 -3.69
N VAL A 107 -0.52 -3.33 -4.89
CA VAL A 107 0.73 -2.62 -5.20
C VAL A 107 0.41 -1.14 -5.36
N LEU A 108 1.09 -0.29 -4.59
CA LEU A 108 0.93 1.15 -4.62
C LEU A 108 2.25 1.81 -5.02
N LEU A 109 2.27 2.41 -6.21
CA LEU A 109 3.42 3.11 -6.77
C LEU A 109 3.18 4.62 -6.73
N ILE A 110 4.03 5.36 -6.02
CA ILE A 110 3.92 6.80 -5.85
C ILE A 110 5.13 7.51 -6.44
N ASP A 111 4.88 8.44 -7.37
CA ASP A 111 5.90 9.24 -8.04
C ASP A 111 6.94 8.34 -8.75
N GLU A 112 6.43 7.24 -9.36
CA GLU A 112 7.25 6.27 -10.07
C GLU A 112 7.30 6.57 -11.58
N ARG A 113 8.28 6.00 -12.27
CA ARG A 113 8.42 6.17 -13.72
C ARG A 113 7.35 5.37 -14.47
N PRO A 114 6.83 5.87 -15.61
CA PRO A 114 5.84 5.17 -16.41
C PRO A 114 6.27 3.75 -16.85
N GLU A 115 7.58 3.56 -17.09
CA GLU A 115 8.14 2.26 -17.49
C GLU A 115 8.05 1.25 -16.33
N GLU A 116 8.35 1.67 -15.11
CA GLU A 116 8.23 0.83 -13.90
C GLU A 116 6.75 0.50 -13.62
N ALA A 117 5.87 1.47 -13.77
CA ALA A 117 4.43 1.26 -13.68
C ALA A 117 3.92 0.20 -14.68
N THR A 118 4.42 0.26 -15.92
CA THR A 118 4.07 -0.71 -16.96
C THR A 118 4.62 -2.10 -16.61
N TYR A 119 5.84 -2.17 -16.08
CA TYR A 119 6.44 -3.43 -15.63
C TYR A 119 5.60 -4.09 -14.54
N TRP A 120 5.19 -3.35 -13.51
CA TRP A 120 4.32 -3.86 -12.44
C TRP A 120 2.99 -4.36 -12.97
N LYS A 121 2.29 -3.57 -13.79
CA LYS A 121 0.99 -3.96 -14.38
C LYS A 121 1.03 -5.20 -15.26
N ARG A 122 2.19 -5.52 -15.85
CA ARG A 122 2.36 -6.71 -16.69
C ARG A 122 2.68 -7.97 -15.90
N ASN A 123 3.29 -7.82 -14.72
CA ASN A 123 3.78 -8.96 -13.95
C ASN A 123 2.83 -9.32 -12.78
N ILE A 124 1.98 -8.42 -12.33
CA ILE A 124 0.94 -8.71 -11.34
C ILE A 124 -0.31 -9.21 -12.06
N THR A 125 -0.77 -10.40 -11.71
CA THR A 125 -1.91 -11.09 -12.36
C THR A 125 -3.18 -11.08 -11.52
N ASN A 126 -3.07 -11.32 -10.23
CA ASN A 126 -4.21 -11.41 -9.29
C ASN A 126 -4.31 -10.21 -8.34
N GLY A 127 -3.25 -9.39 -8.26
CA GLY A 127 -3.21 -8.19 -7.40
C GLY A 127 -3.78 -6.95 -8.08
N GLU A 128 -4.08 -5.94 -7.27
CA GLU A 128 -4.46 -4.60 -7.75
C GLU A 128 -3.22 -3.70 -7.81
N VAL A 129 -2.98 -3.05 -8.94
CA VAL A 129 -1.84 -2.12 -9.12
C VAL A 129 -2.36 -0.69 -9.25
N PHE A 130 -2.11 0.11 -8.23
CA PHE A 130 -2.41 1.55 -8.19
C PHE A 130 -1.14 2.35 -8.45
N VAL A 131 -1.22 3.27 -9.39
CA VAL A 131 -0.06 4.04 -9.85
C VAL A 131 -0.38 5.51 -9.92
N SER A 132 0.52 6.32 -9.39
CA SER A 132 0.61 7.75 -9.65
C SER A 132 2.04 8.05 -10.10
N THR A 133 2.19 8.32 -11.41
CA THR A 133 3.49 8.53 -12.07
C THR A 133 4.05 9.92 -11.82
N MET A 134 5.35 10.11 -12.05
CA MET A 134 6.10 11.34 -11.77
C MET A 134 5.63 12.58 -12.55
N ASP A 135 4.83 12.41 -13.59
CA ASP A 135 4.19 13.47 -14.36
C ASP A 135 2.90 14.00 -13.72
N GLN A 136 2.41 13.34 -12.66
CA GLN A 136 1.19 13.76 -11.95
C GLN A 136 1.51 14.72 -10.81
N SER A 137 0.48 15.46 -10.38
CA SER A 137 0.62 16.43 -9.30
C SER A 137 0.78 15.78 -7.91
N PRO A 138 1.40 16.47 -6.95
CA PRO A 138 1.49 15.98 -5.57
C PRO A 138 0.13 15.66 -4.93
N GLU A 139 -0.92 16.40 -5.29
CA GLU A 139 -2.29 16.16 -4.83
C GLU A 139 -2.82 14.81 -5.31
N ASN A 140 -2.47 14.39 -6.55
CA ASN A 140 -2.84 13.08 -7.06
C ASN A 140 -2.13 11.96 -6.29
N HIS A 141 -0.85 12.13 -5.96
CA HIS A 141 -0.08 11.18 -5.17
C HIS A 141 -0.69 10.99 -3.77
N THR A 142 -1.02 12.09 -3.08
CA THR A 142 -1.61 12.03 -1.74
C THR A 142 -3.02 11.44 -1.76
N ARG A 143 -3.86 11.86 -2.73
CA ARG A 143 -5.21 11.35 -2.90
C ARG A 143 -5.23 9.85 -3.20
N LEU A 144 -4.33 9.37 -4.07
CA LEU A 144 -4.22 7.95 -4.37
C LEU A 144 -3.81 7.15 -3.13
N SER A 145 -2.84 7.66 -2.35
CA SER A 145 -2.41 7.01 -1.11
C SER A 145 -3.56 6.86 -0.11
N GLU A 146 -4.36 7.91 0.08
CA GLU A 146 -5.54 7.87 0.95
C GLU A 146 -6.61 6.90 0.44
N LEU A 147 -6.85 6.90 -0.88
CA LEU A 147 -7.81 5.99 -1.51
C LEU A 147 -7.44 4.52 -1.28
N VAL A 148 -6.16 4.18 -1.50
CA VAL A 148 -5.65 2.82 -1.29
C VAL A 148 -5.74 2.41 0.18
N GLN A 149 -5.40 3.31 1.10
CA GLN A 149 -5.56 3.04 2.53
C GLN A 149 -7.02 2.72 2.88
N PHE A 150 -7.96 3.56 2.44
CA PHE A 150 -9.39 3.32 2.69
C PHE A 150 -9.89 2.02 2.07
N ARG A 151 -9.44 1.70 0.85
CA ARG A 151 -9.78 0.43 0.20
C ARG A 151 -9.27 -0.76 1.02
N ALA A 152 -8.02 -0.75 1.43
CA ALA A 152 -7.44 -1.81 2.26
C ALA A 152 -8.18 -1.99 3.59
N GLU A 153 -8.49 -0.89 4.29
CA GLU A 153 -9.28 -0.93 5.52
C GLU A 153 -10.66 -1.56 5.30
N ARG A 154 -11.33 -1.24 4.17
CA ARG A 154 -12.65 -1.82 3.82
C ARG A 154 -12.56 -3.31 3.53
N LEU A 155 -11.52 -3.75 2.80
CA LEU A 155 -11.27 -5.17 2.55
C LEU A 155 -11.06 -5.95 3.86
N VAL A 156 -10.28 -5.41 4.79
CA VAL A 156 -10.10 -6.01 6.12
C VAL A 156 -11.42 -6.06 6.89
N GLU A 157 -12.27 -5.02 6.81
CA GLU A 157 -13.61 -5.04 7.42
C GLU A 157 -14.52 -6.11 6.83
N SER A 158 -14.34 -6.45 5.54
CA SER A 158 -15.04 -7.55 4.88
C SER A 158 -14.45 -8.94 5.22
N GLY A 159 -13.45 -9.00 6.11
CA GLY A 159 -12.85 -10.26 6.56
C GLY A 159 -11.66 -10.72 5.74
N LYS A 160 -11.17 -9.92 4.79
CA LYS A 160 -10.05 -10.30 3.93
C LYS A 160 -8.69 -10.06 4.60
N GLU A 161 -7.73 -10.85 4.18
CA GLU A 161 -6.31 -10.65 4.43
C GLU A 161 -5.72 -9.80 3.30
N VAL A 162 -5.09 -8.67 3.65
CA VAL A 162 -4.60 -7.69 2.68
C VAL A 162 -3.11 -7.45 2.87
N VAL A 163 -2.36 -7.46 1.77
CA VAL A 163 -0.95 -7.08 1.73
C VAL A 163 -0.78 -5.89 0.81
N ILE A 164 -0.19 -4.81 1.31
CA ILE A 164 0.18 -3.63 0.52
C ILE A 164 1.69 -3.63 0.30
N LEU A 165 2.11 -3.58 -0.96
CA LEU A 165 3.47 -3.28 -1.37
C LEU A 165 3.53 -1.81 -1.80
N LEU A 166 4.28 -0.99 -1.07
CA LEU A 166 4.39 0.47 -1.30
C LEU A 166 5.77 0.84 -1.82
N ASP A 167 5.87 1.34 -3.04
CA ASP A 167 7.08 1.94 -3.59
C ASP A 167 6.82 3.41 -3.98
N SER A 168 7.27 4.39 -3.20
CA SER A 168 7.99 4.31 -1.93
C SER A 168 7.38 5.23 -0.87
N ILE A 169 7.60 4.90 0.42
CA ILE A 169 7.16 5.75 1.52
C ILE A 169 7.88 7.11 1.52
N THR A 170 9.13 7.16 1.08
CA THR A 170 9.89 8.40 0.91
C THR A 170 9.20 9.36 -0.04
N ARG A 171 8.81 8.89 -1.22
CA ARG A 171 8.14 9.72 -2.24
C ARG A 171 6.72 10.11 -1.79
N MET A 172 6.01 9.20 -1.14
CA MET A 172 4.72 9.51 -0.53
C MET A 172 4.85 10.65 0.50
N THR A 173 5.86 10.61 1.36
CA THR A 173 6.12 11.67 2.36
C THR A 173 6.44 13.00 1.69
N ARG A 174 7.25 13.01 0.62
CA ARG A 174 7.53 14.22 -0.17
C ARG A 174 6.26 14.80 -0.78
N ALA A 175 5.37 13.98 -1.32
CA ALA A 175 4.11 14.44 -1.87
C ALA A 175 3.24 15.12 -0.80
N PHE A 176 3.12 14.54 0.38
CA PHE A 176 2.41 15.17 1.51
C PHE A 176 3.09 16.47 1.95
N ASN A 177 4.43 16.57 1.94
CA ASN A 177 5.12 17.81 2.24
C ASN A 177 4.77 18.92 1.24
N ASN A 178 4.70 18.61 -0.03
CA ASN A 178 4.39 19.57 -1.08
C ASN A 178 2.93 20.05 -1.03
N THR A 179 2.01 19.21 -0.56
CA THR A 179 0.58 19.57 -0.46
C THR A 179 0.24 20.33 0.83
N ILE A 180 0.97 20.12 1.94
CA ILE A 180 0.72 20.77 3.23
C ILE A 180 1.44 22.12 3.32
N GLY A 181 2.54 22.32 2.58
CA GLY A 181 3.40 23.50 2.61
C GLY A 181 2.74 24.76 2.04
N GLY A 182 1.73 25.29 2.71
CA GLY A 182 1.18 26.65 2.45
C GLY A 182 1.94 27.74 3.21
N ASN A 183 1.61 29.02 2.95
CA ASN A 183 2.28 30.24 3.47
C ASN A 183 2.49 30.34 5.00
N ASN A 184 2.05 29.37 5.80
CA ASN A 184 2.19 29.34 7.27
C ASN A 184 2.87 28.06 7.79
N SER A 185 3.61 27.33 6.96
CA SER A 185 4.30 26.11 7.40
C SER A 185 5.48 26.41 8.31
N ARG A 186 5.51 25.78 9.49
CA ARG A 186 6.70 25.77 10.35
C ARG A 186 7.64 24.68 9.85
N THR A 187 8.62 25.06 9.04
CA THR A 187 9.63 24.13 8.55
C THR A 187 10.62 23.75 9.63
N MET A 188 10.79 22.44 9.83
CA MET A 188 11.92 21.87 10.57
C MET A 188 13.21 21.96 9.73
N SER A 189 14.38 21.71 10.34
CA SER A 189 15.65 21.62 9.61
C SER A 189 15.53 20.60 8.45
N GLY A 190 15.80 21.04 7.22
CA GLY A 190 15.68 20.22 6.01
C GLY A 190 14.45 20.50 5.14
N GLY A 191 13.61 21.51 5.49
CA GLY A 191 12.49 21.92 4.62
C GLY A 191 11.21 21.10 4.79
N LEU A 192 11.11 20.25 5.83
CA LEU A 192 9.93 19.45 6.14
C LEU A 192 9.02 20.17 7.14
N ASP A 193 7.71 20.18 6.88
CA ASP A 193 6.72 20.63 7.88
C ASP A 193 6.55 19.54 8.97
N SER A 194 6.39 19.97 10.22
CA SER A 194 6.20 19.08 11.38
C SER A 194 4.97 18.16 11.25
N LYS A 195 3.98 18.54 10.45
CA LYS A 195 2.74 17.80 10.22
C LYS A 195 2.85 16.77 9.08
N VAL A 196 3.88 16.86 8.26
CA VAL A 196 4.06 16.02 7.06
C VAL A 196 4.09 14.52 7.39
N PHE A 197 4.75 14.16 8.48
CA PHE A 197 4.88 12.75 8.88
C PHE A 197 3.59 12.13 9.43
N GLN A 198 2.57 12.92 9.76
CA GLN A 198 1.35 12.37 10.37
C GLN A 198 0.62 11.41 9.42
N ARG A 199 0.47 11.78 8.14
CA ARG A 199 -0.23 10.95 7.14
C ARG A 199 0.56 9.68 6.77
N PRO A 200 1.86 9.74 6.40
CA PRO A 200 2.67 8.54 6.17
C PRO A 200 2.75 7.62 7.39
N LYS A 201 2.90 8.17 8.60
CA LYS A 201 2.86 7.39 9.85
C LYS A 201 1.51 6.71 10.06
N HIS A 202 0.40 7.40 9.76
CA HIS A 202 -0.93 6.83 9.88
C HIS A 202 -1.14 5.69 8.87
N PHE A 203 -0.71 5.90 7.62
CA PHE A 203 -0.75 4.88 6.58
C PHE A 203 0.05 3.64 7.00
N PHE A 204 1.34 3.81 7.28
CA PHE A 204 2.22 2.71 7.64
C PHE A 204 1.84 2.08 9.00
N GLY A 205 1.34 2.88 9.92
CA GLY A 205 0.84 2.45 11.22
C GLY A 205 -0.53 1.74 11.19
N ALA A 206 -1.20 1.72 10.04
CA ALA A 206 -2.47 1.02 9.90
C ALA A 206 -2.31 -0.51 9.87
N ALA A 207 -1.12 -1.02 9.54
CA ALA A 207 -0.84 -2.45 9.54
C ALA A 207 -1.15 -3.10 10.89
N ARG A 208 -1.93 -4.17 10.88
CA ARG A 208 -2.35 -4.92 12.07
C ARG A 208 -2.88 -6.31 11.72
N ASN A 209 -2.68 -7.24 12.62
CA ASN A 209 -3.40 -8.50 12.65
C ASN A 209 -4.62 -8.37 13.57
N THR A 210 -5.72 -9.05 13.26
CA THR A 210 -6.96 -8.95 14.06
C THR A 210 -7.44 -10.31 14.51
N GLU A 211 -8.01 -10.37 15.71
CA GLU A 211 -8.59 -11.57 16.30
C GLU A 211 -9.64 -12.25 15.40
N SER A 212 -10.27 -11.49 14.51
CA SER A 212 -11.25 -12.02 13.54
C SER A 212 -10.63 -12.73 12.33
N GLY A 213 -9.31 -12.90 12.29
CA GLY A 213 -8.58 -13.59 11.20
C GLY A 213 -8.32 -12.74 9.96
N SER A 214 -8.78 -11.49 9.93
CA SER A 214 -8.43 -10.55 8.87
C SER A 214 -7.20 -9.71 9.24
N SER A 215 -6.42 -9.28 8.26
CA SER A 215 -5.19 -8.54 8.53
C SER A 215 -4.85 -7.52 7.47
N LEU A 216 -4.05 -6.53 7.84
CA LEU A 216 -3.40 -5.59 6.93
C LEU A 216 -1.90 -5.63 7.17
N THR A 217 -1.18 -6.17 6.20
CA THR A 217 0.30 -6.17 6.17
C THR A 217 0.78 -5.08 5.22
N ILE A 218 1.79 -4.31 5.61
CA ILE A 218 2.35 -3.26 4.76
C ILE A 218 3.86 -3.43 4.63
N ILE A 219 4.32 -3.64 3.40
CA ILE A 219 5.73 -3.73 3.05
C ILE A 219 6.06 -2.49 2.22
N ALA A 220 6.92 -1.62 2.71
CA ALA A 220 7.26 -0.37 2.04
C ALA A 220 8.74 -0.30 1.70
N THR A 221 9.07 0.37 0.61
CA THR A 221 10.45 0.77 0.33
C THR A 221 10.73 2.15 0.88
N ALA A 222 11.94 2.35 1.39
CA ALA A 222 12.48 3.66 1.76
C ALA A 222 13.80 3.90 1.04
N LEU A 223 13.99 5.14 0.59
CA LEU A 223 15.21 5.58 -0.07
C LEU A 223 16.11 6.25 0.97
N ILE A 224 17.40 5.90 0.95
CA ILE A 224 18.46 6.56 1.71
C ILE A 224 19.59 6.95 0.77
N ASP A 225 20.51 7.80 1.23
CA ASP A 225 21.69 8.24 0.47
C ASP A 225 21.36 8.85 -0.90
N THR A 226 20.24 9.54 -1.00
CA THR A 226 19.79 10.21 -2.22
C THR A 226 20.46 11.58 -2.44
N GLY A 227 21.29 12.04 -1.48
CA GLY A 227 21.83 13.40 -1.45
C GLY A 227 20.84 14.43 -0.89
N SER A 228 19.61 14.05 -0.62
CA SER A 228 18.59 14.89 0.02
C SER A 228 18.51 14.64 1.53
N ARG A 229 18.55 15.72 2.32
CA ARG A 229 18.34 15.65 3.77
C ARG A 229 16.87 15.38 4.17
N MET A 230 15.98 15.33 3.18
CA MET A 230 14.55 15.07 3.37
C MET A 230 14.21 13.57 3.39
N ASP A 231 15.12 12.70 2.99
CA ASP A 231 14.91 11.25 2.85
C ASP A 231 15.35 10.44 4.05
#